data_5a4110ad094abf715614b1b7eda0ba2e
#
_entry.id   5a4110ad094abf715614b1b7eda0ba2e
#
_cell.length_a   1.000
_cell.length_b   1.000
_cell.length_c   1.000
_cell.angle_alpha   90.00
_cell.angle_beta   90.00
_cell.angle_gamma   90.00
#
_symmetry.space_group_name_H-M   'P 1'
#
loop_
_entity.id
_entity.type
_entity.pdbx_description
1 polymer ?
#
loop_
_entity_poly.entity_id
_entity_poly.type
_entity_poly.pdbx_seq_one_letter_code
_entity_poly.pdbx_strand_id
1 'polypeptide(L)'
;PRVLNSYGRPSGHAQVAFAMWSYIAWEIRRAWAYAVAAIIVTGVCFSRLYLGVHDVDDVVTGVGLAIIGLAVFAWLMSPKLAPARNWPVFTHLAIIVIAGVVLFATWPNGERPEGTVAVLALLFGWVVGADMDKRLAPGEPVLPSWWLRIVMGFGGIVVLFVLKAGLSKLAHALGADGTAGSYAINATLAFYMTGLAPLAFRKFGLVK
;
A
#
# COMPACT_ATOMS: atom_id res chain seq x y z
N PRO A 1 -14.86 22.26 -12.64
CA PRO A 1 -13.53 22.82 -12.42
C PRO A 1 -12.60 21.65 -12.13
N ARG A 2 -11.71 21.33 -13.05
CA ARG A 2 -10.67 20.32 -12.84
C ARG A 2 -9.81 20.79 -11.69
N VAL A 3 -9.60 19.95 -10.69
CA VAL A 3 -8.66 20.24 -9.61
C VAL A 3 -7.27 20.34 -10.25
N LEU A 4 -6.73 21.56 -10.25
CA LEU A 4 -5.57 21.99 -11.04
C LEU A 4 -4.23 21.29 -10.68
N ASN A 5 -4.21 20.30 -9.78
CA ASN A 5 -2.98 19.69 -9.26
C ASN A 5 -2.95 18.16 -9.35
N SER A 6 -3.80 17.50 -10.14
CA SER A 6 -3.68 16.08 -10.39
C SER A 6 -3.73 15.79 -11.89
N TYR A 7 -2.87 14.90 -12.36
CA TYR A 7 -3.02 14.32 -13.68
C TYR A 7 -4.40 13.65 -13.76
N GLY A 8 -5.25 14.02 -14.73
CA GLY A 8 -6.56 13.40 -14.90
C GLY A 8 -6.44 11.89 -15.11
N ARG A 9 -5.43 11.45 -15.85
CA ARG A 9 -5.15 10.06 -16.24
C ARG A 9 -3.88 9.52 -15.60
N PRO A 10 -3.91 8.29 -15.04
CA PRO A 10 -5.07 7.40 -14.82
C PRO A 10 -5.86 7.75 -13.56
N SER A 11 -7.13 7.25 -13.44
CA SER A 11 -7.89 7.35 -12.20
C SER A 11 -7.32 6.42 -11.11
N GLY A 12 -6.61 7.00 -10.14
CA GLY A 12 -6.04 6.25 -9.02
C GLY A 12 -7.09 5.54 -8.17
N HIS A 13 -8.28 6.12 -7.99
CA HIS A 13 -9.38 5.48 -7.25
C HIS A 13 -9.90 4.24 -7.96
N ALA A 14 -10.10 4.29 -9.28
CA ALA A 14 -10.51 3.13 -10.07
C ALA A 14 -9.45 2.03 -10.03
N GLN A 15 -8.17 2.40 -10.18
CA GLN A 15 -7.04 1.49 -10.13
C GLN A 15 -6.94 0.76 -8.79
N VAL A 16 -6.96 1.48 -7.68
CA VAL A 16 -6.86 0.90 -6.33
C VAL A 16 -8.08 0.05 -6.00
N ALA A 17 -9.29 0.53 -6.32
CA ALA A 17 -10.50 -0.23 -6.07
C ALA A 17 -10.49 -1.56 -6.83
N PHE A 18 -10.15 -1.54 -8.13
CA PHE A 18 -10.08 -2.76 -8.92
C PHE A 18 -9.01 -3.73 -8.38
N ALA A 19 -7.79 -3.26 -8.14
CA ALA A 19 -6.71 -4.11 -7.66
C ALA A 19 -7.04 -4.75 -6.31
N MET A 20 -7.49 -3.96 -5.35
CA MET A 20 -7.76 -4.42 -4.00
C MET A 20 -8.93 -5.41 -3.94
N TRP A 21 -10.08 -5.05 -4.51
CA TRP A 21 -11.27 -5.89 -4.42
C TRP A 21 -11.17 -7.16 -5.27
N SER A 22 -10.50 -7.10 -6.44
CA SER A 22 -10.22 -8.29 -7.23
C SER A 22 -9.26 -9.23 -6.51
N TYR A 23 -8.23 -8.71 -5.84
CA TYR A 23 -7.32 -9.51 -5.04
C TYR A 23 -8.03 -10.17 -3.85
N ILE A 24 -8.87 -9.43 -3.11
CA ILE A 24 -9.67 -9.99 -2.00
C ILE A 24 -10.60 -11.11 -2.50
N ALA A 25 -11.29 -10.89 -3.63
CA ALA A 25 -12.15 -11.91 -4.21
C ALA A 25 -11.38 -13.16 -4.63
N TRP A 26 -10.18 -12.97 -5.19
CA TRP A 26 -9.28 -14.08 -5.53
C TRP A 26 -8.89 -14.90 -4.29
N GLU A 27 -8.53 -14.26 -3.18
CA GLU A 27 -8.18 -14.95 -1.92
C GLU A 27 -9.37 -15.71 -1.32
N ILE A 28 -10.56 -15.12 -1.35
CA ILE A 28 -11.78 -15.73 -0.82
C ILE A 28 -12.26 -16.91 -1.68
N ARG A 29 -12.06 -16.86 -3.01
CA ARG A 29 -12.43 -17.90 -4.00
C ARG A 29 -13.90 -18.34 -3.95
N ARG A 30 -14.82 -17.42 -3.69
CA ARG A 30 -16.26 -17.65 -3.65
C ARG A 30 -16.97 -16.73 -4.63
N ALA A 31 -17.98 -17.24 -5.33
CA ALA A 31 -18.74 -16.47 -6.34
C ALA A 31 -19.31 -15.16 -5.75
N TRP A 32 -19.82 -15.18 -4.54
CA TRP A 32 -20.32 -13.98 -3.88
C TRP A 32 -19.23 -12.89 -3.69
N ALA A 33 -17.99 -13.28 -3.43
CA ALA A 33 -16.90 -12.32 -3.26
C ALA A 33 -16.59 -11.59 -4.57
N TYR A 34 -16.62 -12.30 -5.69
CA TYR A 34 -16.48 -11.67 -7.02
C TYR A 34 -17.66 -10.75 -7.34
N ALA A 35 -18.90 -11.14 -6.98
CA ALA A 35 -20.07 -10.28 -7.16
C ALA A 35 -19.95 -8.99 -6.33
N VAL A 36 -19.58 -9.09 -5.07
CA VAL A 36 -19.35 -7.92 -4.19
C VAL A 36 -18.22 -7.04 -4.74
N ALA A 37 -17.10 -7.64 -5.16
CA ALA A 37 -16.00 -6.90 -5.76
C ALA A 37 -16.46 -6.14 -7.01
N ALA A 38 -17.20 -6.78 -7.91
CA ALA A 38 -17.74 -6.15 -9.12
C ALA A 38 -18.65 -4.96 -8.79
N ILE A 39 -19.57 -5.12 -7.82
CA ILE A 39 -20.48 -4.05 -7.40
C ILE A 39 -19.69 -2.85 -6.86
N ILE A 40 -18.72 -3.09 -5.96
CA ILE A 40 -17.92 -2.02 -5.35
C ILE A 40 -17.07 -1.31 -6.40
N VAL A 41 -16.37 -2.06 -7.25
CA VAL A 41 -15.51 -1.49 -8.30
C VAL A 41 -16.34 -0.65 -9.27
N THR A 42 -17.49 -1.17 -9.74
CA THR A 42 -18.40 -0.43 -10.62
C THR A 42 -18.92 0.82 -9.92
N GLY A 43 -19.30 0.75 -8.65
CA GLY A 43 -19.76 1.90 -7.87
C GLY A 43 -18.67 2.98 -7.73
N VAL A 44 -17.42 2.58 -7.46
CA VAL A 44 -16.28 3.52 -7.41
C VAL A 44 -16.05 4.14 -8.77
N CYS A 45 -15.95 3.36 -9.84
CA CYS A 45 -15.77 3.88 -11.20
C CYS A 45 -16.88 4.86 -11.58
N PHE A 46 -18.13 4.49 -11.37
CA PHE A 46 -19.28 5.35 -11.63
C PHE A 46 -19.22 6.65 -10.82
N SER A 47 -18.84 6.57 -9.53
CA SER A 47 -18.73 7.76 -8.70
C SER A 47 -17.72 8.79 -9.23
N ARG A 48 -16.64 8.32 -9.88
CA ARG A 48 -15.63 9.23 -10.47
C ARG A 48 -16.17 9.96 -11.67
N LEU A 49 -16.95 9.25 -12.51
CA LEU A 49 -17.63 9.83 -13.68
C LEU A 49 -18.75 10.80 -13.24
N TYR A 50 -19.58 10.37 -12.29
CA TYR A 50 -20.70 11.17 -11.77
C TYR A 50 -20.26 12.49 -11.13
N LEU A 51 -19.16 12.46 -10.37
CA LEU A 51 -18.58 13.66 -9.76
C LEU A 51 -17.83 14.56 -10.77
N GLY A 52 -17.67 14.12 -12.02
CA GLY A 52 -16.98 14.87 -13.07
C GLY A 52 -15.49 15.11 -12.79
N VAL A 53 -14.88 14.31 -11.89
CA VAL A 53 -13.46 14.41 -11.54
C VAL A 53 -12.56 13.62 -12.48
N HIS A 54 -13.13 12.64 -13.19
CA HIS A 54 -12.46 11.82 -14.20
C HIS A 54 -13.41 11.56 -15.38
N ASP A 55 -12.85 11.37 -16.57
CA ASP A 55 -13.56 10.87 -17.74
C ASP A 55 -13.47 9.34 -17.87
N VAL A 56 -14.11 8.79 -18.91
CA VAL A 56 -14.13 7.34 -19.15
C VAL A 56 -12.73 6.80 -19.41
N ASP A 57 -11.92 7.54 -20.16
CA ASP A 57 -10.56 7.14 -20.51
C ASP A 57 -9.66 7.05 -19.29
N ASP A 58 -9.82 7.96 -18.33
CA ASP A 58 -9.07 7.95 -17.05
C ASP A 58 -9.40 6.69 -16.24
N VAL A 59 -10.68 6.36 -16.16
CA VAL A 59 -11.18 5.18 -15.42
C VAL A 59 -10.72 3.90 -16.09
N VAL A 60 -10.89 3.77 -17.41
CA VAL A 60 -10.46 2.59 -18.17
C VAL A 60 -8.94 2.38 -18.07
N THR A 61 -8.17 3.46 -18.19
CA THR A 61 -6.71 3.40 -18.03
C THR A 61 -6.34 2.95 -16.63
N GLY A 62 -7.01 3.45 -15.57
CA GLY A 62 -6.79 3.04 -14.19
C GLY A 62 -7.06 1.55 -13.97
N VAL A 63 -8.19 1.04 -14.47
CA VAL A 63 -8.53 -0.40 -14.42
C VAL A 63 -7.53 -1.24 -15.20
N GLY A 64 -7.14 -0.81 -16.41
CA GLY A 64 -6.13 -1.50 -17.21
C GLY A 64 -4.79 -1.64 -16.50
N LEU A 65 -4.32 -0.57 -15.87
CA LEU A 65 -3.10 -0.60 -15.05
C LEU A 65 -3.24 -1.50 -13.82
N ALA A 66 -4.42 -1.57 -13.21
CA ALA A 66 -4.67 -2.49 -12.11
C ALA A 66 -4.59 -3.96 -12.55
N ILE A 67 -5.13 -4.30 -13.71
CA ILE A 67 -5.02 -5.64 -14.30
C ILE A 67 -3.56 -6.02 -14.54
N ILE A 68 -2.79 -5.12 -15.15
CA ILE A 68 -1.35 -5.33 -15.38
C ILE A 68 -0.62 -5.50 -14.05
N GLY A 69 -0.91 -4.64 -13.07
CA GLY A 69 -0.32 -4.71 -11.74
C GLY A 69 -0.60 -6.04 -11.03
N LEU A 70 -1.84 -6.54 -11.09
CA LEU A 70 -2.21 -7.84 -10.53
C LEU A 70 -1.52 -9.01 -11.26
N ALA A 71 -1.40 -8.94 -12.58
CA ALA A 71 -0.68 -9.93 -13.36
C ALA A 71 0.82 -9.98 -13.01
N VAL A 72 1.44 -8.81 -12.89
CA VAL A 72 2.85 -8.69 -12.43
C VAL A 72 2.99 -9.21 -11.00
N PHE A 73 2.07 -8.86 -10.10
CA PHE A 73 2.07 -9.37 -8.74
C PHE A 73 1.97 -10.91 -8.71
N ALA A 74 1.02 -11.48 -9.45
CA ALA A 74 0.86 -12.93 -9.54
C ALA A 74 2.12 -13.62 -10.10
N TRP A 75 2.77 -13.00 -11.09
CA TRP A 75 4.04 -13.48 -11.62
C TRP A 75 5.17 -13.41 -10.58
N LEU A 76 5.30 -12.31 -9.87
CA LEU A 76 6.28 -12.14 -8.79
C LEU A 76 6.07 -13.13 -7.64
N MET A 77 4.80 -13.50 -7.36
CA MET A 77 4.45 -14.49 -6.34
C MET A 77 4.57 -15.94 -6.84
N SER A 78 4.90 -16.15 -8.10
CA SER A 78 5.06 -17.48 -8.65
C SER A 78 6.17 -18.28 -7.96
N PRO A 79 6.09 -19.63 -7.92
CA PRO A 79 7.13 -20.47 -7.36
C PRO A 79 8.50 -20.29 -8.04
N LYS A 80 8.52 -19.91 -9.32
CA LYS A 80 9.76 -19.67 -10.09
C LYS A 80 10.61 -18.53 -9.50
N LEU A 81 9.98 -17.53 -8.91
CA LEU A 81 10.66 -16.39 -8.30
C LEU A 81 10.80 -16.50 -6.77
N ALA A 82 10.39 -17.63 -6.18
CA ALA A 82 10.55 -17.88 -4.75
C ALA A 82 11.99 -17.63 -4.23
N PRO A 83 13.07 -18.03 -4.97
CA PRO A 83 14.44 -17.71 -4.54
C PRO A 83 14.71 -16.21 -4.40
N ALA A 84 14.18 -15.38 -5.29
CA ALA A 84 14.36 -13.92 -5.24
C ALA A 84 13.69 -13.29 -4.02
N ARG A 85 12.57 -13.84 -3.55
CA ARG A 85 11.90 -13.38 -2.31
C ARG A 85 12.71 -13.64 -1.05
N ASN A 86 13.64 -14.61 -1.11
CA ASN A 86 14.54 -14.96 -0.01
C ASN A 86 15.86 -14.20 -0.05
N TRP A 87 16.02 -13.24 -0.96
CA TRP A 87 17.20 -12.40 -0.99
C TRP A 87 17.33 -11.59 0.31
N PRO A 88 18.58 -11.25 0.70
CA PRO A 88 18.80 -10.40 1.86
C PRO A 88 18.01 -9.09 1.79
N VAL A 89 17.60 -8.58 2.93
CA VAL A 89 16.80 -7.34 3.02
C VAL A 89 17.45 -6.17 2.29
N PHE A 90 18.78 -6.05 2.37
CA PHE A 90 19.50 -4.96 1.70
C PHE A 90 19.38 -5.01 0.17
N THR A 91 19.21 -6.19 -0.43
CA THR A 91 18.99 -6.32 -1.88
C THR A 91 17.63 -5.72 -2.27
N HIS A 92 16.57 -6.01 -1.50
CA HIS A 92 15.25 -5.42 -1.73
C HIS A 92 15.27 -3.90 -1.54
N LEU A 93 15.97 -3.41 -0.49
CA LEU A 93 16.12 -1.99 -0.24
C LEU A 93 16.91 -1.30 -1.36
N ALA A 94 17.98 -1.92 -1.85
CA ALA A 94 18.75 -1.41 -2.98
C ALA A 94 17.89 -1.28 -4.25
N ILE A 95 17.06 -2.28 -4.54
CA ILE A 95 16.12 -2.23 -5.68
C ILE A 95 15.15 -1.06 -5.53
N ILE A 96 14.58 -0.85 -4.33
CA ILE A 96 13.65 0.27 -4.06
C ILE A 96 14.35 1.61 -4.26
N VAL A 97 15.57 1.76 -3.76
CA VAL A 97 16.35 2.98 -3.90
C VAL A 97 16.72 3.25 -5.37
N ILE A 98 17.21 2.22 -6.08
CA ILE A 98 17.55 2.35 -7.51
C ILE A 98 16.30 2.71 -8.32
N ALA A 99 15.18 2.03 -8.08
CA ALA A 99 13.92 2.37 -8.73
C ALA A 99 13.50 3.82 -8.45
N GLY A 100 13.66 4.28 -7.21
CA GLY A 100 13.41 5.66 -6.83
C GLY A 100 14.28 6.64 -7.60
N VAL A 101 15.59 6.41 -7.65
CA VAL A 101 16.54 7.26 -8.39
C VAL A 101 16.17 7.31 -9.88
N VAL A 102 15.91 6.17 -10.50
CA VAL A 102 15.52 6.11 -11.92
C VAL A 102 14.21 6.88 -12.15
N LEU A 103 13.20 6.67 -11.33
CA LEU A 103 11.92 7.37 -11.46
C LEU A 103 12.08 8.88 -11.30
N PHE A 104 12.85 9.34 -10.30
CA PHE A 104 13.12 10.77 -10.13
C PHE A 104 13.92 11.36 -11.30
N ALA A 105 14.92 10.63 -11.83
CA ALA A 105 15.73 11.08 -12.95
C ALA A 105 14.95 11.16 -14.27
N THR A 106 13.93 10.32 -14.44
CA THR A 106 13.11 10.26 -15.67
C THR A 106 11.77 10.98 -15.54
N TRP A 107 11.47 11.55 -14.37
CA TRP A 107 10.19 12.24 -14.14
C TRP A 107 10.11 13.53 -14.97
N PRO A 108 8.97 13.84 -15.58
CA PRO A 108 8.80 15.07 -16.34
C PRO A 108 9.08 16.32 -15.49
N ASN A 109 9.87 17.23 -16.04
CA ASN A 109 10.28 18.46 -15.36
C ASN A 109 9.05 19.29 -14.91
N GLY A 110 9.08 19.74 -13.66
CA GLY A 110 8.16 20.72 -13.10
C GLY A 110 7.14 20.17 -12.11
N GLU A 111 6.99 18.86 -11.99
CA GLU A 111 6.02 18.27 -11.05
C GLU A 111 6.69 17.36 -10.04
N ARG A 112 6.12 17.31 -8.84
CA ARG A 112 6.61 16.42 -7.78
C ARG A 112 5.88 15.08 -7.87
N PRO A 113 6.58 13.94 -7.93
CA PRO A 113 5.97 12.62 -8.00
C PRO A 113 5.50 12.16 -6.60
N GLU A 114 4.60 12.92 -5.96
CA GLU A 114 4.18 12.68 -4.58
C GLU A 114 3.62 11.27 -4.36
N GLY A 115 2.81 10.78 -5.30
CA GLY A 115 2.27 9.42 -5.24
C GLY A 115 3.36 8.35 -5.32
N THR A 116 4.36 8.55 -6.19
CA THR A 116 5.50 7.65 -6.34
C THR A 116 6.38 7.64 -5.09
N VAL A 117 6.62 8.81 -4.51
CA VAL A 117 7.35 8.94 -3.24
C VAL A 117 6.64 8.19 -2.13
N ALA A 118 5.32 8.33 -2.02
CA ALA A 118 4.53 7.63 -1.02
C ALA A 118 4.62 6.10 -1.18
N VAL A 119 4.50 5.59 -2.41
CA VAL A 119 4.61 4.14 -2.69
C VAL A 119 6.00 3.60 -2.36
N LEU A 120 7.07 4.28 -2.78
CA LEU A 120 8.45 3.87 -2.47
C LEU A 120 8.72 3.89 -0.97
N ALA A 121 8.22 4.89 -0.26
CA ALA A 121 8.33 4.98 1.18
C ALA A 121 7.59 3.83 1.90
N LEU A 122 6.37 3.52 1.45
CA LEU A 122 5.60 2.39 1.97
C LEU A 122 6.33 1.07 1.72
N LEU A 123 6.87 0.83 0.53
CA LEU A 123 7.64 -0.38 0.22
C LEU A 123 8.90 -0.49 1.08
N PHE A 124 9.62 0.62 1.27
CA PHE A 124 10.80 0.66 2.12
C PHE A 124 10.47 0.28 3.56
N GLY A 125 9.49 0.95 4.15
CA GLY A 125 9.05 0.67 5.52
C GLY A 125 8.50 -0.75 5.69
N TRP A 126 7.77 -1.25 4.69
CA TRP A 126 7.27 -2.62 4.65
C TRP A 126 8.40 -3.64 4.70
N VAL A 127 9.39 -3.52 3.84
CA VAL A 127 10.52 -4.46 3.76
C VAL A 127 11.31 -4.49 5.06
N VAL A 128 11.60 -3.31 5.64
CA VAL A 128 12.32 -3.21 6.92
C VAL A 128 11.50 -3.80 8.06
N GLY A 129 10.21 -3.48 8.14
CA GLY A 129 9.34 -3.99 9.20
C GLY A 129 9.14 -5.51 9.13
N ALA A 130 8.92 -6.04 7.94
CA ALA A 130 8.76 -7.48 7.73
C ALA A 130 10.06 -8.26 8.05
N ASP A 131 11.23 -7.73 7.72
CA ASP A 131 12.52 -8.34 8.07
C ASP A 131 12.71 -8.33 9.60
N MET A 132 12.35 -7.23 10.26
CA MET A 132 12.40 -7.13 11.72
C MET A 132 11.46 -8.15 12.40
N ASP A 133 10.20 -8.25 11.96
CA ASP A 133 9.25 -9.24 12.52
C ASP A 133 9.78 -10.66 12.34
N LYS A 134 10.27 -11.00 11.15
CA LYS A 134 10.85 -12.32 10.85
C LYS A 134 12.05 -12.66 11.75
N ARG A 135 12.89 -11.69 12.09
CA ARG A 135 14.08 -11.89 12.94
C ARG A 135 13.75 -11.99 14.42
N LEU A 136 12.82 -11.15 14.90
CA LEU A 136 12.49 -11.04 16.32
C LEU A 136 11.42 -12.03 16.76
N ALA A 137 10.58 -12.48 15.85
CA ALA A 137 9.52 -13.43 16.12
C ALA A 137 9.44 -14.50 15.00
N PRO A 138 10.46 -15.36 14.88
CA PRO A 138 10.49 -16.40 13.85
C PRO A 138 9.34 -17.40 14.02
N GLY A 139 8.73 -17.78 12.90
CA GLY A 139 7.61 -18.72 12.83
C GLY A 139 6.30 -18.08 12.38
N GLU A 140 5.39 -18.94 11.94
CA GLU A 140 4.06 -18.49 11.53
C GLU A 140 3.19 -18.18 12.75
N PRO A 141 2.50 -17.02 12.77
CA PRO A 141 1.64 -16.66 13.87
C PRO A 141 0.41 -17.59 13.92
N VAL A 142 0.14 -18.15 15.08
CA VAL A 142 -1.14 -18.85 15.32
C VAL A 142 -2.22 -17.78 15.44
N LEU A 143 -3.09 -17.76 14.44
CA LEU A 143 -4.13 -16.74 14.35
C LEU A 143 -5.17 -16.89 15.46
N PRO A 144 -5.50 -15.81 16.16
CA PRO A 144 -6.50 -15.82 17.21
C PRO A 144 -7.93 -16.02 16.65
N SER A 145 -8.93 -16.10 17.52
CA SER A 145 -10.33 -16.15 17.16
C SER A 145 -10.72 -14.98 16.22
N TRP A 146 -11.71 -15.19 15.36
CA TRP A 146 -12.09 -14.22 14.32
C TRP A 146 -12.46 -12.83 14.88
N TRP A 147 -13.16 -12.77 16.02
CA TRP A 147 -13.52 -11.51 16.66
C TRP A 147 -12.30 -10.73 17.17
N LEU A 148 -11.31 -11.45 17.72
CA LEU A 148 -10.05 -10.82 18.18
C LEU A 148 -9.27 -10.24 17.01
N ARG A 149 -9.27 -10.89 15.83
CA ARG A 149 -8.66 -10.33 14.60
C ARG A 149 -9.31 -9.01 14.21
N ILE A 150 -10.65 -8.90 14.35
CA ILE A 150 -11.37 -7.66 14.08
C ILE A 150 -10.93 -6.58 15.07
N VAL A 151 -10.90 -6.87 16.37
CA VAL A 151 -10.49 -5.93 17.41
C VAL A 151 -9.05 -5.47 17.19
N MET A 152 -8.13 -6.40 16.89
CA MET A 152 -6.74 -6.08 16.59
C MET A 152 -6.61 -5.22 15.33
N GLY A 153 -7.37 -5.54 14.28
CA GLY A 153 -7.41 -4.75 13.05
C GLY A 153 -7.89 -3.32 13.30
N PHE A 154 -9.01 -3.15 13.99
CA PHE A 154 -9.51 -1.83 14.36
C PHE A 154 -8.53 -1.08 15.26
N GLY A 155 -7.99 -1.73 16.31
CA GLY A 155 -6.99 -1.13 17.19
C GLY A 155 -5.74 -0.69 16.43
N GLY A 156 -5.24 -1.54 15.53
CA GLY A 156 -4.12 -1.23 14.65
C GLY A 156 -4.39 -0.02 13.74
N ILE A 157 -5.58 0.06 13.17
CA ILE A 157 -6.00 1.20 12.34
C ILE A 157 -6.07 2.49 13.16
N VAL A 158 -6.65 2.45 14.35
CA VAL A 158 -6.70 3.63 15.24
C VAL A 158 -5.30 4.13 15.57
N VAL A 159 -4.39 3.23 15.97
CA VAL A 159 -2.99 3.58 16.24
C VAL A 159 -2.31 4.13 15.00
N LEU A 160 -2.58 3.58 13.82
CA LEU A 160 -2.04 4.07 12.55
C LEU A 160 -2.45 5.54 12.29
N PHE A 161 -3.74 5.87 12.49
CA PHE A 161 -4.21 7.25 12.30
C PHE A 161 -3.63 8.21 13.34
N VAL A 162 -3.55 7.81 14.60
CA VAL A 162 -2.93 8.60 15.67
C VAL A 162 -1.45 8.84 15.36
N LEU A 163 -0.73 7.80 14.96
CA LEU A 163 0.67 7.88 14.57
C LEU A 163 0.87 8.81 13.38
N LYS A 164 0.05 8.68 12.33
CA LYS A 164 0.08 9.58 11.18
C LYS A 164 -0.14 11.03 11.58
N ALA A 165 -1.16 11.30 12.39
CA ALA A 165 -1.46 12.66 12.85
C ALA A 165 -0.33 13.24 13.69
N GLY A 166 0.26 12.44 14.60
CA GLY A 166 1.40 12.85 15.40
C GLY A 166 2.65 13.16 14.58
N LEU A 167 2.99 12.25 13.64
CA LEU A 167 4.14 12.44 12.74
C LEU A 167 3.95 13.65 11.82
N SER A 168 2.74 13.89 11.32
CA SER A 168 2.47 15.08 10.48
C SER A 168 2.62 16.37 11.26
N LYS A 169 2.12 16.42 12.51
CA LYS A 169 2.32 17.59 13.38
C LYS A 169 3.80 17.83 13.71
N LEU A 170 4.54 16.75 13.97
CA LEU A 170 5.98 16.83 14.24
C LEU A 170 6.74 17.31 13.00
N ALA A 171 6.44 16.78 11.81
CA ALA A 171 7.06 17.21 10.56
C ALA A 171 6.80 18.70 10.30
N HIS A 172 5.57 19.16 10.53
CA HIS A 172 5.22 20.58 10.43
C HIS A 172 6.01 21.45 11.42
N ALA A 173 6.08 21.04 12.68
CA ALA A 173 6.82 21.76 13.71
C ALA A 173 8.34 21.86 13.43
N LEU A 174 8.88 20.87 12.70
CA LEU A 174 10.29 20.82 12.30
C LEU A 174 10.57 21.48 10.93
N GLY A 175 9.53 22.01 10.26
CA GLY A 175 9.68 22.56 8.91
C GLY A 175 9.97 21.49 7.84
N ALA A 176 9.63 20.24 8.11
CA ALA A 176 9.88 19.09 7.24
C ALA A 176 8.63 18.67 6.44
N ASP A 177 7.80 19.61 6.03
CA ASP A 177 6.55 19.36 5.28
C ASP A 177 6.79 18.96 3.82
N GLY A 178 8.02 18.88 3.38
CA GLY A 178 8.39 18.56 2.02
C GLY A 178 8.37 17.04 1.72
N THR A 179 8.91 16.71 0.55
CA THR A 179 9.01 15.32 0.04
C THR A 179 9.70 14.38 1.02
N ALA A 180 10.77 14.84 1.69
CA ALA A 180 11.51 14.02 2.66
C ALA A 180 10.67 13.69 3.90
N GLY A 181 9.91 14.65 4.44
CA GLY A 181 9.00 14.40 5.56
C GLY A 181 7.86 13.46 5.18
N SER A 182 7.26 13.65 4.00
CA SER A 182 6.25 12.73 3.47
C SER A 182 6.82 11.31 3.32
N TYR A 183 8.04 11.17 2.81
CA TYR A 183 8.71 9.87 2.73
C TYR A 183 8.88 9.24 4.11
N ALA A 184 9.43 9.97 5.07
CA ALA A 184 9.66 9.48 6.43
C ALA A 184 8.35 9.03 7.11
N ILE A 185 7.29 9.82 6.98
CA ILE A 185 5.96 9.48 7.54
C ILE A 185 5.45 8.16 6.93
N ASN A 186 5.39 8.05 5.61
CA ASN A 186 4.86 6.85 4.94
C ASN A 186 5.71 5.60 5.23
N ALA A 187 7.04 5.73 5.25
CA ALA A 187 7.93 4.63 5.63
C ALA A 187 7.70 4.17 7.08
N THR A 188 7.53 5.12 8.00
CA THR A 188 7.25 4.81 9.42
C THR A 188 5.89 4.13 9.59
N LEU A 189 4.87 4.55 8.86
CA LEU A 189 3.55 3.91 8.90
C LEU A 189 3.59 2.48 8.40
N ALA A 190 4.29 2.23 7.29
CA ALA A 190 4.44 0.86 6.77
C ALA A 190 5.29 -0.01 7.70
N PHE A 191 6.37 0.52 8.26
CA PHE A 191 7.18 -0.16 9.27
C PHE A 191 6.36 -0.52 10.52
N TYR A 192 5.51 0.39 11.00
CA TYR A 192 4.58 0.08 12.08
C TYR A 192 3.67 -1.10 11.72
N MET A 193 3.06 -1.09 10.55
CA MET A 193 2.10 -2.12 10.13
C MET A 193 2.74 -3.52 10.03
N THR A 194 3.96 -3.61 9.53
CA THR A 194 4.59 -4.90 9.20
C THR A 194 5.61 -5.38 10.24
N GLY A 195 6.06 -4.49 11.11
CA GLY A 195 7.05 -4.79 12.15
C GLY A 195 6.50 -4.61 13.56
N LEU A 196 6.19 -3.36 13.94
CA LEU A 196 5.85 -3.06 15.35
C LEU A 196 4.50 -3.63 15.77
N ALA A 197 3.46 -3.54 14.94
CA ALA A 197 2.13 -4.03 15.30
C ALA A 197 2.10 -5.56 15.46
N PRO A 198 2.63 -6.38 14.52
CA PRO A 198 2.73 -7.81 14.70
C PRO A 198 3.51 -8.21 15.97
N LEU A 199 4.68 -7.60 16.21
CA LEU A 199 5.48 -7.85 17.41
C LEU A 199 4.74 -7.48 18.69
N ALA A 200 4.02 -6.35 18.71
CA ALA A 200 3.20 -5.96 19.84
C ALA A 200 2.09 -6.97 20.12
N PHE A 201 1.40 -7.43 19.08
CA PHE A 201 0.34 -8.43 19.22
C PHE A 201 0.87 -9.76 19.79
N ARG A 202 2.05 -10.20 19.36
CA ARG A 202 2.72 -11.39 19.92
C ARG A 202 3.14 -11.16 21.37
N LYS A 203 3.75 -10.01 21.67
CA LYS A 203 4.20 -9.67 23.03
C LYS A 203 3.05 -9.61 24.03
N PHE A 204 1.89 -9.13 23.63
CA PHE A 204 0.69 -9.09 24.47
C PHE A 204 -0.09 -10.42 24.48
N GLY A 205 0.44 -11.48 23.86
CA GLY A 205 -0.22 -12.79 23.81
C GLY A 205 -1.49 -12.85 23.00
N LEU A 206 -1.75 -11.84 22.17
CA LEU A 206 -2.91 -11.77 21.30
C LEU A 206 -2.76 -12.69 20.06
N VAL A 207 -1.53 -13.01 19.73
CA VAL A 207 -1.12 -13.98 18.69
C VAL A 207 -0.05 -14.86 19.31
N LYS A 208 -0.17 -16.18 19.13
CA LYS A 208 0.80 -17.17 19.63
C LYS A 208 1.75 -17.58 18.52
#